data_9fcb42964ecc9e7c75e9275bf17c52c3
#
_entry.id   9fcb42964ecc9e7c75e9275bf17c52c3
#
_cell.length_a   1.000
_cell.length_b   1.000
_cell.length_c   1.000
_cell.angle_alpha   90.00
_cell.angle_beta   90.00
_cell.angle_gamma   90.00
#
_symmetry.space_group_name_H-M   'P 1'
#
loop_
_entity.id
_entity.type
_entity.pdbx_description
1 polymer ?
#
loop_
_entity_poly.entity_id
_entity_poly.type
_entity_poly.pdbx_seq_one_letter_code
_entity_poly.pdbx_strand_id
1 'polypeptide(L)'
;MGNYTIKIAKGLENNSDAKIIRENVFIHEQGFENEFDDIDAAAVHCVVYDGGYPIATGRLYEKDGAAFLGRIAVLKAYRGKSIGSIIISELEKYAAENGFGECMLSAQCRVKGFYEKLGYTAFGDEYKDEYCPHIMMKKVLSKPA
;
A
#
# COMPACT_ATOMS: atom_id res chain seq x y z
N MET A 1 -19.20 2.31 -13.56
CA MET A 1 -18.47 1.93 -12.36
C MET A 1 -18.18 0.46 -12.35
N GLY A 2 -16.93 0.09 -12.15
CA GLY A 2 -16.56 -1.31 -12.04
C GLY A 2 -17.02 -1.93 -10.73
N ASN A 3 -17.31 -3.21 -10.77
CA ASN A 3 -17.58 -3.97 -9.56
C ASN A 3 -16.26 -4.50 -9.01
N TYR A 4 -15.70 -3.77 -8.04
CA TYR A 4 -14.45 -4.17 -7.43
C TYR A 4 -14.71 -5.07 -6.24
N THR A 5 -13.94 -6.13 -6.13
CA THR A 5 -13.92 -6.98 -4.93
C THR A 5 -12.53 -6.90 -4.30
N ILE A 6 -12.46 -7.15 -2.99
CA ILE A 6 -11.25 -6.94 -2.22
C ILE A 6 -10.97 -8.20 -1.42
N LYS A 7 -9.71 -8.64 -1.44
CA LYS A 7 -9.25 -9.76 -0.62
C LYS A 7 -8.12 -9.27 0.27
N ILE A 8 -8.26 -9.48 1.58
CA ILE A 8 -7.22 -9.16 2.56
C ILE A 8 -6.83 -10.47 3.25
N ALA A 9 -5.53 -10.78 3.24
CA ALA A 9 -5.03 -12.00 3.87
C ALA A 9 -3.59 -11.79 4.35
N LYS A 10 -3.25 -12.45 5.45
CA LYS A 10 -1.90 -12.42 6.01
C LYS A 10 -1.00 -13.38 5.25
N GLY A 11 0.21 -12.91 4.91
CA GLY A 11 1.19 -13.68 4.17
C GLY A 11 1.00 -13.60 2.67
N LEU A 12 2.11 -13.41 1.95
CA LEU A 12 2.05 -13.26 0.48
C LEU A 12 1.51 -14.50 -0.20
N GLU A 13 1.83 -15.68 0.32
CA GLU A 13 1.35 -16.96 -0.24
C GLU A 13 -0.17 -17.13 -0.15
N ASN A 14 -0.80 -16.48 0.83
CA ASN A 14 -2.25 -16.53 1.01
C ASN A 14 -2.98 -15.49 0.15
N ASN A 15 -2.23 -14.62 -0.50
CA ASN A 15 -2.78 -13.59 -1.38
C ASN A 15 -1.80 -13.37 -2.55
N SER A 16 -1.49 -14.45 -3.25
CA SER A 16 -0.42 -14.51 -4.24
C SER A 16 -0.64 -13.60 -5.45
N ASP A 17 -1.87 -13.19 -5.73
CA ASP A 17 -2.13 -12.26 -6.82
C ASP A 17 -1.47 -10.90 -6.59
N ALA A 18 -1.16 -10.54 -5.34
CA ALA A 18 -0.37 -9.36 -5.02
C ALA A 18 1.00 -9.40 -5.70
N LYS A 19 1.58 -10.60 -5.77
CA LYS A 19 2.90 -10.80 -6.37
C LYS A 19 2.92 -10.39 -7.85
N ILE A 20 1.89 -10.79 -8.58
CA ILE A 20 1.78 -10.49 -10.02
C ILE A 20 1.72 -8.98 -10.24
N ILE A 21 0.91 -8.28 -9.46
CA ILE A 21 0.77 -6.83 -9.58
C ILE A 21 2.08 -6.13 -9.24
N ARG A 22 2.75 -6.55 -8.17
CA ARG A 22 4.00 -5.95 -7.72
C ARG A 22 5.12 -6.17 -8.72
N GLU A 23 5.19 -7.34 -9.35
CA GLU A 23 6.15 -7.59 -10.41
C GLU A 23 5.92 -6.65 -11.59
N ASN A 24 4.68 -6.49 -12.02
CA ASN A 24 4.36 -5.60 -13.14
C ASN A 24 4.70 -4.14 -12.84
N VAL A 25 4.31 -3.63 -11.68
CA VAL A 25 4.46 -2.20 -11.37
C VAL A 25 5.88 -1.87 -10.93
N PHE A 26 6.40 -2.58 -9.94
CA PHE A 26 7.66 -2.17 -9.34
C PHE A 26 8.88 -2.69 -10.09
N ILE A 27 8.83 -3.90 -10.61
CA ILE A 27 9.99 -4.47 -11.31
C ILE A 27 9.96 -4.10 -12.79
N HIS A 28 8.90 -4.44 -13.50
CA HIS A 28 8.86 -4.25 -14.95
C HIS A 28 8.63 -2.81 -15.37
N GLU A 29 7.77 -2.08 -14.67
CA GLU A 29 7.49 -0.68 -15.03
C GLU A 29 8.49 0.30 -14.41
N GLN A 30 8.80 0.15 -13.11
CA GLN A 30 9.64 1.09 -12.36
C GLN A 30 11.10 0.67 -12.21
N GLY A 31 11.43 -0.58 -12.49
CA GLY A 31 12.81 -1.07 -12.49
C GLY A 31 13.43 -1.35 -11.13
N PHE A 32 12.61 -1.51 -10.08
CA PHE A 32 13.13 -1.90 -8.76
C PHE A 32 13.62 -3.35 -8.78
N GLU A 33 14.70 -3.64 -8.05
CA GLU A 33 15.29 -4.98 -7.99
C GLU A 33 14.88 -5.75 -6.73
N ASN A 34 14.71 -5.07 -5.60
CA ASN A 34 14.47 -5.69 -4.29
C ASN A 34 13.01 -5.53 -3.87
N GLU A 35 12.09 -6.01 -4.69
CA GLU A 35 10.67 -5.81 -4.46
C GLU A 35 10.11 -6.69 -3.34
N PHE A 36 10.52 -7.95 -3.30
CA PHE A 36 10.03 -8.90 -2.29
C PHE A 36 11.04 -9.03 -1.16
N ASP A 37 10.55 -9.10 0.08
CA ASP A 37 11.40 -9.11 1.27
C ASP A 37 10.81 -10.02 2.35
N ASP A 38 11.53 -10.14 3.48
CA ASP A 38 11.11 -11.00 4.59
C ASP A 38 9.85 -10.50 5.29
N ILE A 39 9.51 -9.22 5.13
CA ILE A 39 8.30 -8.63 5.71
C ILE A 39 7.05 -9.27 5.10
N ASP A 40 7.13 -9.68 3.84
CA ASP A 40 5.97 -10.20 3.09
C ASP A 40 5.29 -11.40 3.76
N ALA A 41 6.04 -12.23 4.45
CA ALA A 41 5.48 -13.43 5.10
C ALA A 41 4.58 -13.08 6.28
N ALA A 42 4.88 -11.99 6.99
CA ALA A 42 4.13 -11.55 8.17
C ALA A 42 3.14 -10.43 7.86
N ALA A 43 3.27 -9.77 6.72
CA ALA A 43 2.42 -8.64 6.34
C ALA A 43 1.03 -9.10 5.94
N VAL A 44 0.08 -8.19 6.08
CA VAL A 44 -1.27 -8.36 5.53
C VAL A 44 -1.28 -7.74 4.15
N HIS A 45 -1.80 -8.47 3.18
CA HIS A 45 -1.86 -8.02 1.78
C HIS A 45 -3.30 -7.80 1.36
N CYS A 46 -3.54 -6.67 0.71
CA CYS A 46 -4.82 -6.31 0.14
C CYS A 46 -4.71 -6.40 -1.37
N VAL A 47 -5.65 -7.07 -2.03
CA VAL A 47 -5.72 -7.11 -3.49
C VAL A 47 -7.11 -6.68 -3.92
N VAL A 48 -7.17 -5.78 -4.90
CA VAL A 48 -8.42 -5.34 -5.52
C VAL A 48 -8.55 -6.06 -6.85
N TYR A 49 -9.75 -6.58 -7.09
CA TYR A 49 -10.09 -7.31 -8.31
C TYR A 49 -11.17 -6.57 -9.10
N ASP A 50 -11.04 -6.59 -10.40
CA ASP A 50 -12.07 -6.12 -11.33
C ASP A 50 -12.54 -7.32 -12.14
N GLY A 51 -13.77 -7.81 -11.86
CA GLY A 51 -14.32 -8.96 -12.56
C GLY A 51 -13.45 -10.22 -12.43
N GLY A 52 -12.77 -10.39 -11.30
CA GLY A 52 -11.90 -11.52 -11.06
C GLY A 52 -10.43 -11.30 -11.46
N TYR A 53 -10.10 -10.16 -12.07
CA TYR A 53 -8.73 -9.82 -12.43
C TYR A 53 -8.08 -8.99 -11.34
N PRO A 54 -6.88 -9.36 -10.84
CA PRO A 54 -6.17 -8.55 -9.85
C PRO A 54 -5.62 -7.29 -10.52
N ILE A 55 -5.99 -6.12 -10.00
CA ILE A 55 -5.63 -4.84 -10.63
C ILE A 55 -4.84 -3.92 -9.72
N ALA A 56 -4.82 -4.16 -8.42
CA ALA A 56 -4.12 -3.31 -7.48
C ALA A 56 -3.83 -4.05 -6.19
N THR A 57 -2.81 -3.62 -5.46
CA THR A 57 -2.43 -4.24 -4.19
C THR A 57 -1.80 -3.23 -3.25
N GLY A 58 -1.73 -3.60 -1.97
CA GLY A 58 -0.99 -2.90 -0.94
C GLY A 58 -0.75 -3.83 0.24
N ARG A 59 0.24 -3.52 1.07
CA ARG A 59 0.51 -4.33 2.27
C ARG A 59 0.53 -3.47 3.52
N LEU A 60 0.28 -4.13 4.65
CA LEU A 60 0.38 -3.54 5.98
C LEU A 60 1.20 -4.45 6.88
N TYR A 61 2.15 -3.89 7.61
CA TYR A 61 2.89 -4.64 8.62
C TYR A 61 3.10 -3.77 9.85
N GLU A 62 3.28 -4.42 10.99
CA GLU A 62 3.54 -3.73 12.26
C GLU A 62 5.03 -3.48 12.43
N LYS A 63 5.37 -2.25 12.86
CA LYS A 63 6.71 -1.91 13.27
C LYS A 63 6.61 -0.83 14.35
N ASP A 64 7.26 -1.08 15.50
CA ASP A 64 7.31 -0.11 16.62
C ASP A 64 5.91 0.36 17.04
N GLY A 65 4.92 -0.52 17.00
CA GLY A 65 3.56 -0.22 17.41
C GLY A 65 2.71 0.51 16.41
N ALA A 66 3.23 0.83 15.24
CA ALA A 66 2.49 1.50 14.17
C ALA A 66 2.20 0.55 13.02
N ALA A 67 1.15 0.84 12.26
CA ALA A 67 0.82 0.11 11.05
C ALA A 67 1.53 0.77 9.87
N PHE A 68 2.49 0.07 9.27
CA PHE A 68 3.21 0.57 8.10
C PHE A 68 2.53 0.06 6.84
N LEU A 69 2.14 1.00 5.98
CA LEU A 69 1.56 0.68 4.67
C LEU A 69 2.64 0.80 3.61
N GLY A 70 2.61 -0.08 2.64
CA GLY A 70 3.59 -0.01 1.57
C GLY A 70 3.21 -0.92 0.40
N ARG A 71 4.09 -0.93 -0.58
CA ARG A 71 3.89 -1.70 -1.81
C ARG A 71 2.53 -1.44 -2.44
N ILE A 72 2.08 -0.17 -2.36
CA ILE A 72 0.84 0.27 -2.99
C ILE A 72 1.06 0.35 -4.49
N ALA A 73 0.33 -0.44 -5.24
CA ALA A 73 0.51 -0.52 -6.68
C ALA A 73 -0.82 -0.68 -7.39
N VAL A 74 -1.03 0.11 -8.45
CA VAL A 74 -2.21 0.03 -9.31
C VAL A 74 -1.73 -0.19 -10.72
N LEU A 75 -2.30 -1.17 -11.43
CA LEU A 75 -1.95 -1.40 -12.82
C LEU A 75 -2.24 -0.14 -13.65
N LYS A 76 -1.37 0.13 -14.62
CA LYS A 76 -1.41 1.37 -15.40
C LYS A 76 -2.79 1.68 -15.98
N ALA A 77 -3.47 0.68 -16.51
CA ALA A 77 -4.80 0.85 -17.13
C ALA A 77 -5.89 1.28 -16.14
N TYR A 78 -5.64 1.12 -14.84
CA TYR A 78 -6.62 1.42 -13.79
C TYR A 78 -6.26 2.67 -12.99
N ARG A 79 -5.22 3.39 -13.35
CA ARG A 79 -4.82 4.63 -12.66
C ARG A 79 -5.79 5.76 -12.99
N GLY A 80 -5.92 6.71 -12.08
CA GLY A 80 -6.84 7.82 -12.24
C GLY A 80 -8.29 7.49 -11.91
N LYS A 81 -8.56 6.32 -11.31
CA LYS A 81 -9.90 5.86 -10.95
C LYS A 81 -10.09 5.70 -9.45
N SER A 82 -9.24 6.32 -8.65
CA SER A 82 -9.29 6.32 -7.18
C SER A 82 -9.08 4.94 -6.54
N ILE A 83 -8.49 3.98 -7.26
CA ILE A 83 -8.29 2.63 -6.75
C ILE A 83 -7.23 2.61 -5.66
N GLY A 84 -6.16 3.43 -5.78
CA GLY A 84 -5.17 3.57 -4.73
C GLY A 84 -5.78 4.03 -3.42
N SER A 85 -6.75 4.94 -3.48
CA SER A 85 -7.47 5.41 -2.30
C SER A 85 -8.29 4.30 -1.67
N ILE A 86 -8.85 3.40 -2.45
CA ILE A 86 -9.59 2.24 -1.95
C ILE A 86 -8.65 1.34 -1.14
N ILE A 87 -7.46 1.05 -1.65
CA ILE A 87 -6.48 0.23 -0.95
C ILE A 87 -6.08 0.86 0.37
N ILE A 88 -5.73 2.15 0.36
CA ILE A 88 -5.33 2.86 1.57
C ILE A 88 -6.47 2.82 2.59
N SER A 89 -7.70 3.10 2.16
CA SER A 89 -8.87 3.07 3.04
C SER A 89 -9.08 1.70 3.68
N GLU A 90 -8.96 0.63 2.90
CA GLU A 90 -9.13 -0.74 3.40
C GLU A 90 -8.03 -1.11 4.39
N LEU A 91 -6.79 -0.73 4.12
CA LEU A 91 -5.69 -0.99 5.04
C LEU A 91 -5.82 -0.17 6.32
N GLU A 92 -6.26 1.09 6.24
CA GLU A 92 -6.52 1.92 7.42
C GLU A 92 -7.63 1.33 8.28
N LYS A 93 -8.68 0.84 7.64
CA LYS A 93 -9.79 0.18 8.34
C LYS A 93 -9.30 -1.06 9.08
N TYR A 94 -8.50 -1.89 8.43
CA TYR A 94 -7.89 -3.06 9.05
C TYR A 94 -7.03 -2.65 10.25
N ALA A 95 -6.20 -1.61 10.08
CA ALA A 95 -5.33 -1.12 11.15
C ALA A 95 -6.15 -0.64 12.36
N ALA A 96 -7.18 0.16 12.13
CA ALA A 96 -8.04 0.66 13.20
C ALA A 96 -8.75 -0.48 13.93
N GLU A 97 -9.26 -1.46 13.19
CA GLU A 97 -9.95 -2.62 13.76
C GLU A 97 -9.01 -3.51 14.57
N ASN A 98 -7.72 -3.45 14.31
CA ASN A 98 -6.70 -4.24 15.01
C ASN A 98 -5.93 -3.42 16.06
N GLY A 99 -6.43 -2.26 16.43
CA GLY A 99 -5.94 -1.49 17.56
C GLY A 99 -4.78 -0.54 17.26
N PHE A 100 -4.44 -0.33 16.00
CA PHE A 100 -3.39 0.62 15.64
C PHE A 100 -3.90 2.06 15.72
N GLY A 101 -3.12 2.95 16.34
CA GLY A 101 -3.46 4.37 16.46
C GLY A 101 -3.02 5.22 15.30
N GLU A 102 -2.10 4.71 14.47
CA GLU A 102 -1.61 5.47 13.33
C GLU A 102 -1.11 4.56 12.21
N CYS A 103 -1.14 5.08 11.00
CA CYS A 103 -0.52 4.48 9.83
C CYS A 103 0.68 5.30 9.42
N MET A 104 1.72 4.61 8.97
CA MET A 104 2.94 5.23 8.45
C MET A 104 3.26 4.61 7.09
N LEU A 105 3.88 5.40 6.23
CA LEU A 105 4.31 4.89 4.93
C LEU A 105 5.51 5.68 4.43
N SER A 106 6.24 5.05 3.50
CA SER A 106 7.33 5.68 2.77
C SER A 106 6.80 6.00 1.38
N ALA A 107 6.56 7.28 1.10
CA ALA A 107 5.99 7.70 -0.16
C ALA A 107 7.08 8.07 -1.15
N GLN A 108 6.96 7.60 -2.40
CA GLN A 108 7.76 8.18 -3.48
C GLN A 108 7.41 9.66 -3.56
N CYS A 109 8.42 10.53 -3.60
CA CYS A 109 8.18 11.98 -3.51
C CYS A 109 7.24 12.50 -4.61
N ARG A 110 7.26 11.89 -5.78
CA ARG A 110 6.39 12.29 -6.91
C ARG A 110 4.89 12.09 -6.62
N VAL A 111 4.53 11.25 -5.65
CA VAL A 111 3.12 10.99 -5.29
C VAL A 111 2.78 11.47 -3.88
N LYS A 112 3.63 12.29 -3.27
CA LYS A 112 3.40 12.86 -1.94
C LYS A 112 2.04 13.54 -1.85
N GLY A 113 1.66 14.33 -2.85
CA GLY A 113 0.38 15.03 -2.87
C GLY A 113 -0.83 14.11 -2.82
N PHE A 114 -0.73 12.94 -3.41
CA PHE A 114 -1.79 11.93 -3.33
C PHE A 114 -2.06 11.54 -1.88
N TYR A 115 -0.99 11.26 -1.12
CA TYR A 115 -1.14 10.89 0.29
C TYR A 115 -1.57 12.06 1.17
N GLU A 116 -1.12 13.28 0.85
CA GLU A 116 -1.56 14.47 1.59
C GLU A 116 -3.07 14.66 1.49
N LYS A 117 -3.65 14.39 0.35
CA LYS A 117 -5.11 14.46 0.17
C LYS A 117 -5.85 13.41 0.99
N LEU A 118 -5.19 12.32 1.33
CA LEU A 118 -5.77 11.27 2.16
C LEU A 118 -5.54 11.50 3.65
N GLY A 119 -4.93 12.61 4.03
CA GLY A 119 -4.73 12.98 5.42
C GLY A 119 -3.36 12.68 5.98
N TYR A 120 -2.41 12.30 5.15
CA TYR A 120 -1.04 12.01 5.59
C TYR A 120 -0.21 13.28 5.63
N THR A 121 0.70 13.34 6.60
CA THR A 121 1.63 14.45 6.78
C THR A 121 3.05 13.93 6.66
N ALA A 122 3.86 14.57 5.81
CA ALA A 122 5.26 14.22 5.65
C ALA A 122 6.08 14.65 6.87
N PHE A 123 7.10 13.87 7.21
CA PHE A 123 8.03 14.22 8.27
C PHE A 123 9.42 13.67 7.95
N GLY A 124 10.44 14.29 8.55
CA GLY A 124 11.81 13.92 8.29
C GLY A 124 12.32 14.37 6.94
N ASP A 125 13.51 13.92 6.58
CA ASP A 125 14.16 14.30 5.33
C ASP A 125 13.86 13.33 4.22
N GLU A 126 13.97 13.81 2.98
CA GLU A 126 13.90 12.91 1.82
C GLU A 126 15.09 11.98 1.80
N TYR A 127 14.87 10.75 1.36
CA TYR A 127 15.93 9.75 1.22
C TYR A 127 15.70 8.95 -0.05
N LYS A 128 16.74 8.25 -0.51
CA LYS A 128 16.61 7.39 -1.68
C LYS A 128 16.38 5.95 -1.27
N ASP A 129 15.36 5.35 -1.85
CA ASP A 129 15.15 3.91 -1.81
C ASP A 129 15.46 3.41 -3.23
N GLU A 130 16.57 2.70 -3.34
CA GLU A 130 17.24 2.42 -4.59
C GLU A 130 17.62 3.75 -5.27
N TYR A 131 17.04 4.10 -6.41
CA TYR A 131 17.32 5.38 -7.09
C TYR A 131 16.17 6.39 -6.94
N CYS A 132 15.09 6.00 -6.29
CA CYS A 132 13.88 6.81 -6.23
C CYS A 132 13.80 7.60 -4.92
N PRO A 133 13.58 8.94 -4.98
CA PRO A 133 13.42 9.75 -3.76
C PRO A 133 12.13 9.39 -3.03
N HIS A 134 12.24 9.24 -1.71
CA HIS A 134 11.11 8.90 -0.82
C HIS A 134 11.07 9.84 0.37
N ILE A 135 9.91 9.95 1.00
CA ILE A 135 9.74 10.65 2.26
C ILE A 135 8.75 9.89 3.14
N MET A 136 9.02 9.87 4.45
CA MET A 136 8.09 9.23 5.40
C MET A 136 6.87 10.10 5.61
N MET A 137 5.71 9.47 5.71
CA MET A 137 4.44 10.15 5.98
C MET A 137 3.65 9.37 7.02
N LYS A 138 2.79 10.08 7.77
CA LYS A 138 1.98 9.46 8.83
C LYS A 138 0.59 10.05 8.88
N LYS A 139 -0.34 9.27 9.41
CA LYS A 139 -1.72 9.67 9.64
C LYS A 139 -2.20 9.06 10.95
N VAL A 140 -2.77 9.88 11.84
CA VAL A 140 -3.41 9.40 13.05
C VAL A 140 -4.80 8.86 12.68
N LEU A 141 -5.11 7.67 13.15
CA LEU A 141 -6.38 7.02 12.83
C LEU A 141 -7.45 7.38 13.86
N SER A 142 -8.68 7.54 13.37
CA SER A 142 -9.84 7.65 14.24
C SER A 142 -10.12 6.29 14.86
N LYS A 143 -10.52 6.27 16.15
CA LYS A 143 -10.92 5.03 16.80
C LYS A 143 -12.21 4.51 16.15
N PRO A 144 -12.34 3.20 15.97
CA PRO A 144 -13.62 2.64 15.51
C PRO A 144 -14.73 2.99 16.48
N ALA A 145 -15.87 3.31 15.94
CA ALA A 145 -17.05 3.62 16.77
C ALA A 145 -17.58 2.36 17.45
#